data_43ae8247dfe74bf8a6ed1ab7d43623aa
#
_entry.id   43ae8247dfe74bf8a6ed1ab7d43623aa
#
_cell.length_a   1.000
_cell.length_b   1.000
_cell.length_c   1.000
_cell.angle_alpha   90.00
_cell.angle_beta   90.00
_cell.angle_gamma   90.00
#
_symmetry.space_group_name_H-M   'P 1'
#
loop_
_entity.id
_entity.type
_entity.pdbx_description
1 polymer ?
#
loop_
_entity_poly.entity_id
_entity_poly.type
_entity_poly.pdbx_seq_one_letter_code
_entity_poly.pdbx_strand_id
1 'polypeptide(L)'
;KHPHPVGEIPGCIYTSPQVATVGRSEAELKQAKREFKTGEFPWLASGMALAAEEKNGFSRVFTDAKTGEILGAQIVGKHAAELIGQVSLAMGSELLADDFLRAVMPHPTLSETVFQAFAVLEGVAVDY
;
A
#
# COMPACT_ATOMS: atom_id res chain seq x y z
N LYS A 1 -28.44 -7.55 13.94
CA LYS A 1 -27.06 -7.20 13.58
C LYS A 1 -27.03 -6.77 12.12
N HIS A 2 -26.81 -5.49 11.84
CA HIS A 2 -26.73 -5.02 10.47
C HIS A 2 -25.39 -5.47 9.87
N PRO A 3 -25.38 -6.07 8.68
CA PRO A 3 -24.12 -6.40 8.03
C PRO A 3 -23.37 -5.10 7.69
N HIS A 4 -22.06 -5.10 7.97
CA HIS A 4 -21.21 -4.01 7.55
C HIS A 4 -21.11 -4.03 6.01
N PRO A 5 -21.08 -2.86 5.36
CA PRO A 5 -20.87 -2.83 3.91
C PRO A 5 -19.53 -3.49 3.58
N VAL A 6 -19.51 -4.16 2.43
CA VAL A 6 -18.27 -4.75 1.93
C VAL A 6 -17.31 -3.61 1.58
N GLY A 7 -16.07 -3.72 2.01
CA GLY A 7 -15.03 -2.76 1.66
C GLY A 7 -14.61 -2.87 0.18
N GLU A 8 -13.59 -2.15 -0.18
CA GLU A 8 -13.04 -2.19 -1.52
C GLU A 8 -12.50 -3.58 -1.85
N ILE A 9 -12.82 -4.08 -3.04
CA ILE A 9 -12.42 -5.41 -3.48
C ILE A 9 -11.05 -5.33 -4.16
N PRO A 10 -10.03 -6.03 -3.66
CA PRO A 10 -8.73 -6.03 -4.31
C PRO A 10 -8.74 -6.79 -5.64
N GLY A 11 -7.95 -6.32 -6.59
CA GLY A 11 -7.69 -7.00 -7.85
C GLY A 11 -6.27 -7.51 -7.89
N CYS A 12 -6.07 -8.74 -8.38
CA CYS A 12 -4.76 -9.36 -8.45
C CYS A 12 -4.52 -9.98 -9.81
N ILE A 13 -3.31 -9.78 -10.35
CA ILE A 13 -2.83 -10.43 -11.56
C ILE A 13 -1.63 -11.29 -11.17
N TYR A 14 -1.76 -12.60 -11.35
CA TYR A 14 -0.77 -13.59 -10.90
C TYR A 14 0.29 -13.83 -11.95
N THR A 15 0.89 -12.76 -12.41
CA THR A 15 2.03 -12.80 -13.35
C THR A 15 3.35 -12.84 -12.58
N SER A 16 4.47 -12.73 -13.27
CA SER A 16 5.80 -12.58 -12.66
C SER A 16 6.43 -11.30 -13.21
N PRO A 17 6.46 -10.21 -12.44
CA PRO A 17 5.96 -10.06 -11.07
C PRO A 17 4.43 -10.02 -10.96
N GLN A 18 3.90 -10.31 -9.78
CA GLN A 18 2.48 -10.13 -9.49
C GLN A 18 2.13 -8.64 -9.44
N VAL A 19 0.88 -8.33 -9.77
CA VAL A 19 0.34 -6.98 -9.65
C VAL A 19 -0.93 -7.05 -8.80
N ALA A 20 -1.00 -6.24 -7.77
CA ALA A 20 -2.18 -6.17 -6.90
C ALA A 20 -2.60 -4.71 -6.69
N THR A 21 -3.90 -4.49 -6.69
CA THR A 21 -4.48 -3.15 -6.48
C THR A 21 -5.67 -3.25 -5.54
N VAL A 22 -5.94 -2.17 -4.82
CA VAL A 22 -7.16 -2.01 -4.05
C VAL A 22 -7.53 -0.52 -4.02
N GLY A 23 -8.83 -0.25 -4.02
CA GLY A 23 -9.33 1.12 -4.00
C GLY A 23 -9.11 1.86 -5.32
N ARG A 24 -8.96 3.17 -5.23
CA ARG A 24 -8.87 4.06 -6.40
C ARG A 24 -7.44 4.18 -6.93
N SER A 25 -7.33 4.26 -8.25
CA SER A 25 -6.07 4.56 -8.91
C SER A 25 -5.78 6.06 -8.88
N GLU A 26 -4.53 6.43 -9.17
CA GLU A 26 -4.14 7.83 -9.31
C GLU A 26 -4.99 8.54 -10.38
N ALA A 27 -5.21 7.87 -11.52
CA ALA A 27 -6.02 8.42 -12.61
C ALA A 27 -7.46 8.70 -12.17
N GLU A 28 -8.08 7.77 -11.44
CA GLU A 28 -9.42 7.95 -10.91
C GLU A 28 -9.50 9.09 -9.91
N LEU A 29 -8.49 9.24 -9.04
CA LEU A 29 -8.44 10.32 -8.06
C LEU A 29 -8.29 11.69 -8.74
N LYS A 30 -7.46 11.79 -9.76
CA LYS A 30 -7.29 13.02 -10.56
C LYS A 30 -8.58 13.36 -11.32
N GLN A 31 -9.23 12.37 -11.90
CA GLN A 31 -10.51 12.57 -12.60
C GLN A 31 -11.61 13.06 -11.67
N ALA A 32 -11.64 12.55 -10.43
CA ALA A 32 -12.57 12.99 -9.40
C ALA A 32 -12.19 14.33 -8.77
N LYS A 33 -11.08 14.93 -9.18
CA LYS A 33 -10.52 16.19 -8.63
C LYS A 33 -10.33 16.13 -7.11
N ARG A 34 -10.00 14.95 -6.60
CA ARG A 34 -9.76 14.74 -5.17
C ARG A 34 -8.31 15.09 -4.84
N GLU A 35 -8.11 15.86 -3.78
CA GLU A 35 -6.77 16.15 -3.28
C GLU A 35 -6.25 14.93 -2.53
N PHE A 36 -5.11 14.42 -2.97
CA PHE A 36 -4.51 13.21 -2.41
C PHE A 36 -2.99 13.32 -2.32
N LYS A 37 -2.43 12.51 -1.44
CA LYS A 37 -0.99 12.31 -1.33
C LYS A 37 -0.64 10.94 -1.85
N THR A 38 0.56 10.80 -2.40
CA THR A 38 1.11 9.54 -2.88
C THR A 38 2.38 9.22 -2.11
N GLY A 39 2.47 7.98 -1.63
CA GLY A 39 3.71 7.43 -1.09
C GLY A 39 4.13 6.25 -1.96
N GLU A 40 5.39 6.20 -2.34
CA GLU A 40 5.93 5.10 -3.12
C GLU A 40 7.26 4.66 -2.54
N PHE A 41 7.41 3.36 -2.36
CA PHE A 41 8.65 2.74 -1.91
C PHE A 41 9.12 1.76 -2.97
N PRO A 42 10.26 2.04 -3.62
CA PRO A 42 10.84 1.11 -4.60
C PRO A 42 11.44 -0.09 -3.86
N TRP A 43 11.14 -1.28 -4.33
CA TRP A 43 11.66 -2.50 -3.70
C TRP A 43 13.18 -2.62 -3.75
N LEU A 44 13.81 -1.91 -4.67
CA LEU A 44 15.26 -1.82 -4.73
C LEU A 44 15.89 -1.37 -3.40
N ALA A 45 15.15 -0.61 -2.61
CA ALA A 45 15.59 -0.12 -1.30
C ALA A 45 15.30 -1.11 -0.15
N SER A 46 14.68 -2.26 -0.42
CA SER A 46 14.36 -3.26 0.59
C SER A 46 15.41 -4.37 0.63
N GLY A 47 15.99 -4.62 1.80
CA GLY A 47 16.92 -5.73 1.98
C GLY A 47 16.30 -7.09 1.67
N MET A 48 15.03 -7.30 2.03
CA MET A 48 14.32 -8.55 1.75
C MET A 48 14.05 -8.70 0.26
N ALA A 49 13.64 -7.64 -0.44
CA ALA A 49 13.42 -7.69 -1.88
C ALA A 49 14.72 -7.98 -2.65
N LEU A 50 15.84 -7.41 -2.20
CA LEU A 50 17.14 -7.70 -2.77
C LEU A 50 17.56 -9.15 -2.54
N ALA A 51 17.35 -9.67 -1.33
CA ALA A 51 17.64 -11.06 -0.99
C ALA A 51 16.79 -12.04 -1.80
N ALA A 52 15.56 -11.64 -2.14
CA ALA A 52 14.64 -12.43 -2.97
C ALA A 52 14.80 -12.16 -4.46
N GLU A 53 15.76 -11.35 -4.88
CA GLU A 53 16.00 -10.92 -6.27
C GLU A 53 14.81 -10.19 -6.91
N GLU A 54 13.97 -9.55 -6.09
CA GLU A 54 12.73 -8.85 -6.52
C GLU A 54 12.87 -7.32 -6.53
N LYS A 55 13.99 -6.84 -7.01
CA LYS A 55 14.36 -5.41 -6.94
C LYS A 55 13.54 -4.48 -7.84
N ASN A 56 12.80 -5.01 -8.80
CA ASN A 56 12.07 -4.20 -9.80
C ASN A 56 10.63 -3.86 -9.37
N GLY A 57 10.20 -4.30 -8.19
CA GLY A 57 8.87 -4.02 -7.68
C GLY A 57 8.75 -2.65 -7.02
N PHE A 58 7.53 -2.30 -6.66
CA PHE A 58 7.23 -1.12 -5.86
C PHE A 58 5.96 -1.32 -5.04
N SER A 59 5.85 -0.55 -3.95
CA SER A 59 4.63 -0.41 -3.18
C SER A 59 4.22 1.05 -3.23
N ARG A 60 2.98 1.33 -3.66
CA ARG A 60 2.47 2.69 -3.81
C ARG A 60 1.13 2.81 -3.11
N VAL A 61 0.95 3.87 -2.34
CA VAL A 61 -0.28 4.11 -1.58
C VAL A 61 -0.78 5.53 -1.83
N PHE A 62 -2.10 5.70 -1.72
CA PHE A 62 -2.78 6.99 -1.89
C PHE A 62 -3.63 7.27 -0.68
N THR A 63 -3.55 8.49 -0.15
CA THR A 63 -4.38 8.92 0.96
C THR A 63 -5.03 10.27 0.68
N ASP A 64 -6.15 10.54 1.34
CA ASP A 64 -6.74 11.87 1.32
C ASP A 64 -5.76 12.87 1.92
N ALA A 65 -5.57 14.01 1.23
CA ALA A 65 -4.57 15.00 1.63
C ALA A 65 -4.90 15.69 2.97
N LYS A 66 -6.16 15.69 3.38
CA LYS A 66 -6.62 16.37 4.59
C LYS A 66 -6.82 15.41 5.77
N THR A 67 -7.42 14.27 5.51
CA THR A 67 -7.85 13.35 6.58
C THR A 67 -6.89 12.18 6.81
N GLY A 68 -6.08 11.83 5.82
CA GLY A 68 -5.24 10.65 5.87
C GLY A 68 -5.99 9.35 5.57
N GLU A 69 -7.25 9.42 5.15
CA GLU A 69 -8.02 8.24 4.72
C GLU A 69 -7.27 7.50 3.61
N ILE A 70 -7.14 6.20 3.75
CA ILE A 70 -6.48 5.37 2.73
C ILE A 70 -7.44 5.21 1.55
N LEU A 71 -7.05 5.72 0.38
CA LEU A 71 -7.89 5.75 -0.82
C LEU A 71 -7.59 4.62 -1.78
N GLY A 72 -6.39 4.09 -1.75
CA GLY A 72 -6.00 3.02 -2.63
C GLY A 72 -4.53 2.65 -2.51
N ALA A 73 -4.17 1.55 -3.15
CA ALA A 73 -2.79 1.08 -3.20
C ALA A 73 -2.54 0.25 -4.45
N GLN A 74 -1.29 0.22 -4.87
CA GLN A 74 -0.79 -0.61 -5.96
C GLN A 74 0.51 -1.25 -5.50
N ILE A 75 0.63 -2.56 -5.68
CA ILE A 75 1.85 -3.29 -5.34
C ILE A 75 2.24 -4.13 -6.55
N VAL A 76 3.48 -4.01 -6.96
CA VAL A 76 4.07 -4.81 -8.03
C VAL A 76 5.27 -5.55 -7.46
N GLY A 77 5.26 -6.86 -7.55
CA GLY A 77 6.36 -7.69 -7.05
C GLY A 77 5.88 -9.04 -6.56
N LYS A 78 6.83 -9.85 -6.12
CA LYS A 78 6.55 -11.18 -5.55
C LYS A 78 5.64 -11.05 -4.34
N HIS A 79 4.62 -11.89 -4.26
CA HIS A 79 3.65 -11.90 -3.18
C HIS A 79 2.79 -10.62 -3.07
N ALA A 80 2.70 -9.82 -4.14
CA ALA A 80 1.85 -8.62 -4.15
C ALA A 80 0.40 -8.95 -3.77
N ALA A 81 -0.11 -10.09 -4.23
CA ALA A 81 -1.46 -10.57 -3.91
C ALA A 81 -1.66 -10.84 -2.41
N GLU A 82 -0.62 -11.29 -1.72
CA GLU A 82 -0.66 -11.46 -0.26
C GLU A 82 -0.55 -10.12 0.45
N LEU A 83 0.36 -9.26 -0.01
CA LEU A 83 0.64 -7.97 0.62
C LEU A 83 -0.54 -7.00 0.55
N ILE A 84 -1.30 -7.01 -0.54
CA ILE A 84 -2.42 -6.09 -0.72
C ILE A 84 -3.51 -6.30 0.32
N GLY A 85 -3.60 -7.50 0.90
CA GLY A 85 -4.55 -7.82 1.95
C GLY A 85 -4.44 -6.93 3.17
N GLN A 86 -3.24 -6.48 3.51
CA GLN A 86 -3.02 -5.55 4.63
C GLN A 86 -3.70 -4.21 4.37
N VAL A 87 -3.57 -3.68 3.16
CA VAL A 87 -4.19 -2.42 2.79
C VAL A 87 -5.70 -2.57 2.69
N SER A 88 -6.17 -3.67 2.11
CA SER A 88 -7.59 -3.99 2.02
C SER A 88 -8.23 -4.05 3.42
N LEU A 89 -7.57 -4.72 4.37
CA LEU A 89 -8.03 -4.80 5.76
C LEU A 89 -8.06 -3.42 6.42
N ALA A 90 -7.01 -2.63 6.22
CA ALA A 90 -6.92 -1.28 6.76
C ALA A 90 -8.05 -0.39 6.23
N MET A 91 -8.32 -0.44 4.93
CA MET A 91 -9.42 0.32 4.31
C MET A 91 -10.78 -0.14 4.83
N GLY A 92 -11.00 -1.45 4.91
CA GLY A 92 -12.24 -2.03 5.42
C GLY A 92 -12.50 -1.72 6.89
N SER A 93 -11.45 -1.49 7.65
CA SER A 93 -11.51 -1.10 9.07
C SER A 93 -11.48 0.42 9.27
N GLU A 94 -11.54 1.18 8.19
CA GLU A 94 -11.53 2.65 8.21
C GLU A 94 -10.30 3.24 8.92
N LEU A 95 -9.16 2.56 8.82
CA LEU A 95 -7.90 3.06 9.37
C LEU A 95 -7.35 4.19 8.50
N LEU A 96 -6.67 5.12 9.15
CA LEU A 96 -5.95 6.20 8.49
C LEU A 96 -4.48 5.78 8.27
N ALA A 97 -3.78 6.52 7.42
CA ALA A 97 -2.35 6.30 7.20
C ALA A 97 -1.55 6.31 8.52
N ASP A 98 -1.88 7.21 9.41
CA ASP A 98 -1.24 7.32 10.73
C ASP A 98 -1.43 6.05 11.57
N ASP A 99 -2.61 5.45 11.50
CA ASP A 99 -2.88 4.17 12.19
C ASP A 99 -2.00 3.06 11.65
N PHE A 100 -1.81 3.02 10.34
CA PHE A 100 -0.94 2.03 9.69
C PHE A 100 0.51 2.15 10.19
N LEU A 101 0.98 3.38 10.38
CA LEU A 101 2.34 3.64 10.87
C LEU A 101 2.56 3.24 12.32
N ARG A 102 1.50 3.04 13.08
CA ARG A 102 1.62 2.52 14.46
C ARG A 102 1.79 1.02 14.51
N ALA A 103 1.53 0.32 13.42
CA ALA A 103 1.74 -1.12 13.36
C ALA A 103 3.24 -1.43 13.35
N VAL A 104 3.61 -2.51 14.02
CA VAL A 104 4.99 -2.99 13.99
C VAL A 104 5.08 -4.15 13.00
N MET A 105 5.89 -3.97 11.97
CA MET A 105 6.08 -5.00 10.95
C MET A 105 7.21 -5.94 11.34
N PRO A 106 7.08 -7.24 11.08
CA PRO A 106 8.19 -8.18 11.26
C PRO A 106 9.36 -7.79 10.34
N HIS A 107 10.56 -7.94 10.82
CA HIS A 107 11.78 -7.62 10.07
C HIS A 107 12.70 -8.85 9.96
N PRO A 108 13.25 -9.19 8.76
CA PRO A 108 12.99 -8.53 7.47
C PRO A 108 11.80 -9.18 6.73
N THR A 109 10.94 -8.37 6.14
CA THR A 109 9.79 -8.86 5.36
C THR A 109 9.47 -7.95 4.18
N LEU A 110 8.73 -8.48 3.21
CA LEU A 110 8.17 -7.67 2.13
C LEU A 110 7.05 -6.75 2.63
N SER A 111 6.40 -7.09 3.73
CA SER A 111 5.38 -6.24 4.37
C SER A 111 5.94 -4.87 4.73
N GLU A 112 7.23 -4.79 5.05
CA GLU A 112 7.89 -3.53 5.34
C GLU A 112 7.86 -2.56 4.16
N THR A 113 7.77 -3.06 2.92
CA THR A 113 7.70 -2.20 1.73
C THR A 113 6.41 -1.39 1.70
N VAL A 114 5.32 -1.98 2.18
CA VAL A 114 4.02 -1.32 2.29
C VAL A 114 4.06 -0.27 3.40
N PHE A 115 4.60 -0.65 4.57
CA PHE A 115 4.80 0.28 5.68
C PHE A 115 5.65 1.48 5.24
N GLN A 116 6.76 1.24 4.53
CA GLN A 116 7.63 2.31 4.04
C GLN A 116 6.93 3.23 3.04
N ALA A 117 6.03 2.71 2.21
CA ALA A 117 5.25 3.55 1.31
C ALA A 117 4.39 4.56 2.09
N PHE A 118 3.75 4.14 3.18
CA PHE A 118 3.02 5.04 4.06
C PHE A 118 3.96 6.01 4.79
N ALA A 119 5.13 5.55 5.21
CA ALA A 119 6.13 6.40 5.87
C ALA A 119 6.62 7.52 4.93
N VAL A 120 6.90 7.19 3.69
CA VAL A 120 7.28 8.18 2.65
C VAL A 120 6.15 9.20 2.47
N LEU A 121 4.92 8.74 2.39
CA LEU A 121 3.75 9.61 2.22
C LEU A 121 3.62 10.61 3.37
N GLU A 122 3.85 10.18 4.61
CA GLU A 122 3.74 11.02 5.80
C GLU A 122 5.03 11.82 6.10
N GLY A 123 6.07 11.68 5.28
CA GLY A 123 7.33 12.39 5.47
C GLY A 123 8.15 11.91 6.67
N VAL A 124 7.87 10.72 7.18
CA VAL A 124 8.61 10.09 8.27
C VAL A 124 9.47 8.96 7.73
N ALA A 125 10.07 9.20 6.57
CA ALA A 125 10.87 8.22 5.88
C ALA A 125 11.89 7.59 6.82
N VAL A 126 11.83 6.30 6.93
CA VAL A 126 12.76 5.51 7.69
C VAL A 126 13.92 5.14 6.77
N ASP A 127 15.07 4.96 7.33
CA ASP A 127 16.30 4.68 6.60
C ASP A 127 16.13 3.54 5.60
N TYR A 128 16.49 3.83 4.39
CA TYR A 128 16.56 2.85 3.33
C TYR A 128 17.82 1.99 3.48
#